data_7013255b558b45893090272ff6f0f1e2
#
_entry.id   7013255b558b45893090272ff6f0f1e2
#
_cell.length_a   1.000
_cell.length_b   1.000
_cell.length_c   1.000
_cell.angle_alpha   90.00
_cell.angle_beta   90.00
_cell.angle_gamma   90.00
#
_symmetry.space_group_name_H-M   'P 1'
#
loop_
_entity.id
_entity.type
_entity.pdbx_description
1 polymer ?
#
loop_
_entity_poly.entity_id
_entity_poly.type
_entity_poly.pdbx_seq_one_letter_code
_entity_poly.pdbx_strand_id
1 'polypeptide(L)'
;MQNYIIGEVERLKRKYGTSNPYELIDALNIHLMTRSDLGTLKGFYYVSFRERYIVINDNLHERDMLLVAGHELGHDRLHQRLAKVAPLKDFMLYDMTSRAEYEANVFASELLIEDEAIAECIEEEMDYFQMCRVVGFKPQLVTFKLYGMMQRGYPINLPETPNSSFLNK
;
A
#
# COMPACT_ATOMS: atom_id res chain seq x y z
N MET A 1 10.05 -12.05 6.07
CA MET A 1 10.01 -11.40 4.73
C MET A 1 9.43 -9.98 4.79
N GLN A 2 8.36 -9.72 5.54
CA GLN A 2 7.75 -8.38 5.65
C GLN A 2 8.55 -7.37 6.48
N ASN A 3 9.41 -7.81 7.41
CA ASN A 3 10.14 -6.91 8.30
C ASN A 3 10.96 -5.81 7.58
N TYR A 4 11.46 -6.06 6.38
CA TYR A 4 12.19 -5.04 5.63
C TYR A 4 11.25 -3.98 5.03
N ILE A 5 10.01 -4.35 4.64
CA ILE A 5 8.99 -3.43 4.12
C ILE A 5 8.56 -2.50 5.25
N ILE A 6 8.21 -3.08 6.40
CA ILE A 6 7.82 -2.34 7.60
C ILE A 6 8.95 -1.39 8.02
N GLY A 7 10.19 -1.89 8.08
CA GLY A 7 11.35 -1.06 8.41
C GLY A 7 11.57 0.10 7.43
N GLU A 8 11.27 -0.08 6.14
CA GLU A 8 11.34 1.00 5.15
C GLU A 8 10.24 2.04 5.36
N VAL A 9 9.00 1.61 5.63
CA VAL A 9 7.88 2.51 5.95
C VAL A 9 8.20 3.33 7.20
N GLU A 10 8.61 2.69 8.28
CA GLU A 10 8.98 3.35 9.53
C GLU A 10 10.14 4.34 9.35
N ARG A 11 11.11 3.98 8.52
CA ARG A 11 12.21 4.87 8.17
C ARG A 11 11.74 6.13 7.44
N LEU A 12 10.78 5.98 6.52
CA LEU A 12 10.19 7.12 5.79
C LEU A 12 9.38 8.01 6.75
N LYS A 13 8.46 7.43 7.52
CA LYS A 13 7.65 8.17 8.51
C LYS A 13 8.54 8.97 9.46
N ARG A 14 9.57 8.35 10.04
CA ARG A 14 10.49 9.01 10.96
C ARG A 14 11.32 10.10 10.29
N LYS A 15 11.80 9.87 9.05
CA LYS A 15 12.67 10.82 8.34
C LYS A 15 11.92 12.07 7.89
N TYR A 16 10.69 11.91 7.44
CA TYR A 16 9.92 12.99 6.83
C TYR A 16 8.77 13.52 7.71
N GLY A 17 8.46 12.86 8.82
CA GLY A 17 7.43 13.29 9.77
C GLY A 17 6.00 13.14 9.25
N THR A 18 5.77 12.29 8.27
CA THR A 18 4.46 12.11 7.64
C THR A 18 4.24 10.68 7.16
N SER A 19 2.98 10.24 7.13
CA SER A 19 2.51 9.02 6.47
C SER A 19 1.73 9.31 5.18
N ASN A 20 1.59 10.61 4.82
CA ASN A 20 0.89 10.99 3.60
C ASN A 20 1.75 10.65 2.36
N PRO A 21 1.29 9.76 1.46
CA PRO A 21 2.08 9.35 0.31
C PRO A 21 2.39 10.51 -0.65
N TYR A 22 1.52 11.50 -0.78
CA TYR A 22 1.77 12.67 -1.64
C TYR A 22 2.93 13.52 -1.11
N GLU A 23 2.96 13.76 0.20
CA GLU A 23 4.06 14.49 0.84
C GLU A 23 5.39 13.72 0.74
N LEU A 24 5.34 12.39 0.87
CA LEU A 24 6.52 11.54 0.70
C LEU A 24 7.01 11.51 -0.75
N ILE A 25 6.12 11.46 -1.73
CA ILE A 25 6.44 11.51 -3.16
C ILE A 25 7.17 12.82 -3.48
N ASP A 26 6.65 13.96 -3.00
CA ASP A 26 7.29 15.26 -3.16
C ASP A 26 8.66 15.33 -2.47
N ALA A 27 8.73 14.96 -1.19
CA ALA A 27 9.96 14.96 -0.41
C ALA A 27 11.05 14.03 -0.97
N LEU A 28 10.67 13.01 -1.74
CA LEU A 28 11.57 12.07 -2.41
C LEU A 28 11.95 12.53 -3.82
N ASN A 29 11.46 13.68 -4.29
CA ASN A 29 11.64 14.19 -5.66
C ASN A 29 11.20 13.16 -6.71
N ILE A 30 9.99 12.60 -6.55
CA ILE A 30 9.34 11.74 -7.52
C ILE A 30 8.32 12.60 -8.27
N HIS A 31 8.34 12.54 -9.60
CA HIS A 31 7.36 13.27 -10.41
C HIS A 31 5.99 12.61 -10.30
N LEU A 32 5.04 13.33 -9.71
CA LEU A 32 3.64 12.90 -9.62
C LEU A 32 2.83 13.53 -10.74
N MET A 33 2.07 12.72 -11.45
CA MET A 33 1.18 13.14 -12.52
C MET A 33 -0.19 12.48 -12.32
N THR A 34 -1.25 13.21 -12.67
CA THR A 34 -2.60 12.66 -12.74
C THR A 34 -3.10 12.67 -14.18
N ARG A 35 -3.90 11.67 -14.56
CA ARG A 35 -4.43 11.53 -15.92
C ARG A 35 -5.83 10.93 -15.90
N SER A 36 -6.74 11.49 -16.72
CA SER A 36 -8.12 11.00 -16.89
C SER A 36 -8.28 9.98 -18.02
N ASP A 37 -7.25 9.80 -18.86
CA ASP A 37 -7.30 8.96 -20.06
C ASP A 37 -6.70 7.55 -19.86
N LEU A 38 -6.57 7.11 -18.60
CA LEU A 38 -5.98 5.80 -18.28
C LEU A 38 -6.97 4.61 -18.40
N GLY A 39 -8.24 4.88 -18.68
CA GLY A 39 -9.26 3.81 -18.78
C GLY A 39 -9.39 3.02 -17.48
N THR A 40 -9.12 1.72 -17.51
CA THR A 40 -9.19 0.82 -16.35
C THR A 40 -7.92 0.80 -15.51
N LEU A 41 -6.81 1.33 -16.02
CA LEU A 41 -5.55 1.42 -15.29
C LEU A 41 -5.70 2.38 -14.11
N LYS A 42 -5.30 1.95 -12.91
CA LYS A 42 -5.42 2.74 -11.67
C LYS A 42 -4.26 3.69 -11.48
N GLY A 43 -3.06 3.20 -11.77
CA GLY A 43 -1.84 3.94 -11.72
C GLY A 43 -0.70 3.16 -12.34
N PHE A 44 0.47 3.76 -12.37
CA PHE A 44 1.71 3.07 -12.71
C PHE A 44 2.94 3.85 -12.26
N TYR A 45 3.96 3.10 -11.92
CA TYR A 45 5.29 3.60 -11.60
C TYR A 45 6.27 3.25 -12.73
N TYR A 46 7.11 4.19 -13.11
CA TYR A 46 8.20 3.94 -14.07
C TYR A 46 9.42 4.81 -13.82
N VAL A 47 10.55 4.37 -14.35
CA VAL A 47 11.81 5.11 -14.33
C VAL A 47 12.22 5.41 -15.77
N SER A 48 12.46 6.68 -16.07
CA SER A 48 12.92 7.12 -17.39
C SER A 48 14.02 8.18 -17.24
N PHE A 49 15.12 8.06 -17.99
CA PHE A 49 16.26 8.98 -17.93
C PHE A 49 16.80 9.27 -16.53
N ARG A 50 16.76 8.26 -15.62
CA ARG A 50 17.09 8.33 -14.19
C ARG A 50 16.10 9.12 -13.32
N GLU A 51 15.04 9.65 -13.91
CA GLU A 51 13.94 10.27 -13.19
C GLU A 51 12.86 9.23 -12.87
N ARG A 52 12.13 9.47 -11.79
CA ARG A 52 11.10 8.57 -11.24
C ARG A 52 9.74 9.21 -11.38
N TYR A 53 8.77 8.44 -11.86
CA TYR A 53 7.45 8.94 -12.18
C TYR A 53 6.38 8.03 -11.58
N ILE A 54 5.41 8.65 -10.93
CA ILE A 54 4.15 8.03 -10.49
C ILE A 54 3.03 8.71 -11.25
N VAL A 55 2.18 7.92 -11.89
CA VAL A 55 0.99 8.40 -12.62
C VAL A 55 -0.25 7.76 -12.00
N ILE A 56 -1.24 8.58 -11.66
CA ILE A 56 -2.49 8.15 -11.00
C ILE A 56 -3.68 8.53 -11.87
N ASN A 57 -4.65 7.63 -11.97
CA ASN A 57 -5.92 7.88 -12.63
C ASN A 57 -6.79 8.81 -11.77
N ASP A 58 -7.08 10.00 -12.26
CA ASP A 58 -7.88 11.00 -11.55
C ASP A 58 -9.40 10.80 -11.67
N ASN A 59 -9.85 9.76 -12.37
CA ASN A 59 -11.24 9.31 -12.32
C ASN A 59 -11.57 8.47 -11.08
N LEU A 60 -10.57 8.16 -10.24
CA LEU A 60 -10.75 7.43 -8.99
C LEU A 60 -11.30 8.35 -7.89
N HIS A 61 -11.96 7.77 -6.90
CA HIS A 61 -12.25 8.48 -5.66
C HIS A 61 -10.96 8.84 -4.91
N GLU A 62 -10.96 9.94 -4.17
CA GLU A 62 -9.78 10.43 -3.41
C GLU A 62 -9.10 9.35 -2.58
N ARG A 63 -9.87 8.49 -1.89
CA ARG A 63 -9.31 7.38 -1.09
C ARG A 63 -8.63 6.31 -1.94
N ASP A 64 -9.19 6.00 -3.10
CA ASP A 64 -8.57 5.05 -4.03
C ASP A 64 -7.31 5.69 -4.65
N MET A 65 -7.31 7.00 -4.94
CA MET A 65 -6.12 7.73 -5.39
C MET A 65 -5.02 7.73 -4.32
N LEU A 66 -5.39 7.95 -3.05
CA LEU A 66 -4.45 7.90 -1.92
C LEU A 66 -3.81 6.50 -1.79
N LEU A 67 -4.63 5.45 -1.93
CA LEU A 67 -4.16 4.07 -1.91
C LEU A 67 -3.20 3.79 -3.07
N VAL A 68 -3.57 4.20 -4.30
CA VAL A 68 -2.70 4.04 -5.47
C VAL A 68 -1.38 4.80 -5.27
N ALA A 69 -1.42 6.03 -4.75
CA ALA A 69 -0.21 6.78 -4.44
C ALA A 69 0.71 6.03 -3.46
N GLY A 70 0.15 5.43 -2.40
CA GLY A 70 0.91 4.61 -1.44
C GLY A 70 1.46 3.33 -2.07
N HIS A 71 0.70 2.68 -2.95
CA HIS A 71 1.10 1.47 -3.67
C HIS A 71 2.25 1.76 -4.66
N GLU A 72 2.12 2.79 -5.49
CA GLU A 72 3.15 3.18 -6.45
C GLU A 72 4.44 3.69 -5.76
N LEU A 73 4.28 4.35 -4.60
CA LEU A 73 5.42 4.68 -3.74
C LEU A 73 6.10 3.42 -3.21
N GLY A 74 5.34 2.36 -2.91
CA GLY A 74 5.87 1.04 -2.58
C GLY A 74 6.74 0.47 -3.71
N HIS A 75 6.31 0.58 -4.95
CA HIS A 75 7.12 0.20 -6.11
C HIS A 75 8.39 1.05 -6.23
N ASP A 76 8.31 2.35 -5.98
CA ASP A 76 9.52 3.20 -5.97
C ASP A 76 10.53 2.72 -4.91
N ARG A 77 10.06 2.37 -3.72
CA ARG A 77 10.94 2.01 -2.61
C ARG A 77 11.54 0.61 -2.74
N LEU A 78 10.79 -0.32 -3.31
CA LEU A 78 11.13 -1.74 -3.30
C LEU A 78 11.55 -2.29 -4.67
N HIS A 79 11.04 -1.72 -5.77
CA HIS A 79 11.07 -2.35 -7.09
C HIS A 79 11.67 -1.48 -8.20
N GLN A 80 12.47 -0.47 -7.90
CA GLN A 80 13.07 0.43 -8.90
C GLN A 80 13.81 -0.31 -10.02
N ARG A 81 14.45 -1.46 -9.70
CA ARG A 81 15.17 -2.24 -10.72
C ARG A 81 14.21 -2.83 -11.76
N LEU A 82 13.03 -3.25 -11.35
CA LEU A 82 12.01 -3.77 -12.26
C LEU A 82 11.45 -2.63 -13.13
N ALA A 83 11.14 -1.49 -12.53
CA ALA A 83 10.60 -0.32 -13.23
C ALA A 83 11.55 0.30 -14.27
N LYS A 84 12.85 0.05 -14.17
CA LYS A 84 13.84 0.42 -15.21
C LYS A 84 13.72 -0.41 -16.49
N VAL A 85 13.15 -1.60 -16.40
CA VAL A 85 12.97 -2.51 -17.55
C VAL A 85 11.63 -2.26 -18.23
N ALA A 86 10.56 -2.10 -17.45
CA ALA A 86 9.22 -1.81 -17.93
C ALA A 86 8.40 -1.10 -16.85
N PRO A 87 7.43 -0.23 -17.23
CA PRO A 87 6.50 0.35 -16.27
C PRO A 87 5.76 -0.72 -15.47
N LEU A 88 5.67 -0.54 -14.16
CA LEU A 88 4.85 -1.36 -13.28
C LEU A 88 3.42 -0.78 -13.31
N LYS A 89 2.47 -1.54 -13.85
CA LYS A 89 1.11 -1.08 -14.16
C LYS A 89 0.10 -1.76 -13.24
N ASP A 90 -0.64 -0.97 -12.50
CA ASP A 90 -1.71 -1.43 -11.63
C ASP A 90 -3.08 -1.28 -12.29
N PHE A 91 -3.67 -2.42 -12.68
CA PHE A 91 -5.03 -2.50 -13.24
C PHE A 91 -6.07 -2.85 -12.17
N MET A 92 -5.68 -3.50 -11.10
CA MET A 92 -6.56 -3.96 -10.03
C MET A 92 -5.97 -3.63 -8.68
N LEU A 93 -6.64 -2.76 -7.94
CA LEU A 93 -6.31 -2.55 -6.53
C LEU A 93 -6.31 -3.91 -5.81
N TYR A 94 -5.25 -4.18 -5.04
CA TYR A 94 -5.05 -5.45 -4.32
C TYR A 94 -4.71 -6.67 -5.19
N ASP A 95 -4.12 -6.44 -6.37
CA ASP A 95 -3.55 -7.54 -7.15
C ASP A 95 -2.44 -8.24 -6.34
N MET A 96 -2.47 -9.56 -6.34
CA MET A 96 -1.51 -10.41 -5.65
C MET A 96 -0.89 -11.43 -6.60
N THR A 97 -0.97 -11.18 -7.90
CA THR A 97 -0.49 -12.10 -8.93
C THR A 97 1.02 -12.23 -8.94
N SER A 98 1.72 -11.20 -8.49
CA SER A 98 3.18 -11.21 -8.37
C SER A 98 3.64 -10.84 -6.97
N ARG A 99 4.89 -11.23 -6.66
CA ARG A 99 5.54 -10.84 -5.42
C ARG A 99 5.66 -9.32 -5.29
N ALA A 100 5.95 -8.63 -6.39
CA ALA A 100 6.10 -7.19 -6.38
C ALA A 100 4.80 -6.47 -6.02
N GLU A 101 3.66 -6.92 -6.57
CA GLU A 101 2.34 -6.40 -6.25
C GLU A 101 1.98 -6.65 -4.78
N TYR A 102 2.22 -7.86 -4.29
CA TYR A 102 2.02 -8.18 -2.89
C TYR A 102 2.82 -7.26 -1.96
N GLU A 103 4.13 -7.07 -2.24
CA GLU A 103 5.01 -6.23 -1.44
C GLU A 103 4.58 -4.74 -1.48
N ALA A 104 4.12 -4.24 -2.63
CA ALA A 104 3.59 -2.88 -2.76
C ALA A 104 2.29 -2.70 -1.97
N ASN A 105 1.39 -3.69 -1.96
CA ASN A 105 0.18 -3.66 -1.14
C ASN A 105 0.49 -3.69 0.37
N VAL A 106 1.46 -4.50 0.80
CA VAL A 106 1.95 -4.50 2.20
C VAL A 106 2.51 -3.12 2.55
N PHE A 107 3.35 -2.54 1.69
CA PHE A 107 3.89 -1.19 1.89
C PHE A 107 2.79 -0.15 2.05
N ALA A 108 1.79 -0.15 1.14
CA ALA A 108 0.67 0.78 1.20
C ALA A 108 -0.15 0.61 2.49
N SER A 109 -0.41 -0.63 2.92
CA SER A 109 -1.16 -0.89 4.15
C SER A 109 -0.43 -0.40 5.40
N GLU A 110 0.89 -0.61 5.50
CA GLU A 110 1.71 -0.16 6.62
C GLU A 110 1.90 1.37 6.62
N LEU A 111 1.90 1.99 5.44
CA LEU A 111 2.01 3.44 5.33
C LEU A 111 0.71 4.16 5.72
N LEU A 112 -0.44 3.64 5.27
CA LEU A 112 -1.73 4.33 5.33
C LEU A 112 -2.57 3.99 6.57
N ILE A 113 -2.29 2.86 7.24
CA ILE A 113 -3.03 2.42 8.41
C ILE A 113 -2.06 2.36 9.60
N GLU A 114 -2.29 3.21 10.60
CA GLU A 114 -1.48 3.21 11.81
C GLU A 114 -1.80 1.99 12.70
N ASP A 115 -0.80 1.45 13.39
CA ASP A 115 -0.98 0.32 14.32
C ASP A 115 -1.94 0.68 15.45
N GLU A 116 -1.84 1.91 15.93
CA GLU A 116 -2.67 2.45 17.01
C GLU A 116 -4.16 2.44 16.66
N ALA A 117 -4.51 2.81 15.42
CA ALA A 117 -5.90 2.79 14.96
C ALA A 117 -6.50 1.38 14.95
N ILE A 118 -5.70 0.38 14.62
CA ILE A 118 -6.11 -1.03 14.70
C ILE A 118 -6.20 -1.48 16.18
N ALA A 119 -5.22 -1.09 17.00
CA ALA A 119 -5.20 -1.46 18.41
C ALA A 119 -6.42 -0.90 19.16
N GLU A 120 -6.79 0.35 18.92
CA GLU A 120 -8.02 0.96 19.47
C GLU A 120 -9.28 0.19 19.06
N CYS A 121 -9.40 -0.21 17.79
CA CYS A 121 -10.52 -1.04 17.35
C CYS A 121 -10.59 -2.40 18.06
N ILE A 122 -9.43 -3.01 18.37
CA ILE A 122 -9.36 -4.27 19.10
C ILE A 122 -9.77 -4.07 20.56
N GLU A 123 -9.30 -3.00 21.21
CA GLU A 123 -9.66 -2.66 22.60
C GLU A 123 -11.15 -2.39 22.75
N GLU A 124 -11.80 -1.82 21.72
CA GLU A 124 -13.23 -1.58 21.68
C GLU A 124 -14.04 -2.81 21.21
N GLU A 125 -13.41 -3.98 21.09
CA GLU A 125 -14.03 -5.24 20.67
C GLU A 125 -14.77 -5.15 19.32
N MET A 126 -14.31 -4.29 18.43
CA MET A 126 -14.90 -4.12 17.10
C MET A 126 -14.71 -5.36 16.23
N ASP A 127 -15.75 -5.74 15.50
CA ASP A 127 -15.62 -6.75 14.46
C ASP A 127 -14.80 -6.24 13.26
N TYR A 128 -14.37 -7.18 12.41
CA TYR A 128 -13.53 -6.87 11.24
C TYR A 128 -14.15 -5.80 10.30
N PHE A 129 -15.46 -5.84 10.09
CA PHE A 129 -16.13 -4.88 9.20
C PHE A 129 -16.30 -3.51 9.86
N GLN A 130 -16.48 -3.48 11.18
CA GLN A 130 -16.47 -2.24 11.96
C GLN A 130 -15.10 -1.59 11.89
N MET A 131 -14.04 -2.35 12.10
CA MET A 131 -12.65 -1.90 11.96
C MET A 131 -12.39 -1.31 10.56
N CYS A 132 -12.79 -2.00 9.48
CA CYS A 132 -12.66 -1.46 8.12
C CYS A 132 -13.37 -0.12 7.93
N ARG A 133 -14.53 0.07 8.55
CA ARG A 133 -15.27 1.35 8.51
C ARG A 133 -14.55 2.46 9.27
N VAL A 134 -13.97 2.14 10.44
CA VAL A 134 -13.26 3.12 11.27
C VAL A 134 -11.99 3.59 10.57
N VAL A 135 -11.13 2.67 10.12
CA VAL A 135 -9.91 3.04 9.40
C VAL A 135 -10.20 3.59 8.00
N GLY A 136 -11.39 3.31 7.47
CA GLY A 136 -11.90 3.88 6.22
C GLY A 136 -11.25 3.32 4.95
N PHE A 137 -10.67 2.13 5.01
CA PHE A 137 -10.13 1.41 3.86
C PHE A 137 -10.89 0.11 3.58
N LYS A 138 -10.75 -0.39 2.35
CA LYS A 138 -11.37 -1.65 1.93
C LYS A 138 -10.81 -2.83 2.73
N PRO A 139 -11.62 -3.89 2.95
CA PRO A 139 -11.23 -5.07 3.73
C PRO A 139 -9.88 -5.66 3.31
N GLN A 140 -9.57 -5.68 2.02
CA GLN A 140 -8.34 -6.24 1.50
C GLN A 140 -7.10 -5.52 2.05
N LEU A 141 -7.10 -4.16 2.10
CA LEU A 141 -5.98 -3.41 2.65
C LEU A 141 -5.83 -3.63 4.16
N VAL A 142 -6.96 -3.63 4.88
CA VAL A 142 -6.97 -3.91 6.32
C VAL A 142 -6.42 -5.31 6.60
N THR A 143 -6.73 -6.30 5.76
CA THR A 143 -6.17 -7.66 5.88
C THR A 143 -4.64 -7.64 5.79
N PHE A 144 -4.04 -6.92 4.84
CA PHE A 144 -2.57 -6.79 4.78
C PHE A 144 -1.99 -6.22 6.07
N LYS A 145 -2.62 -5.17 6.61
CA LYS A 145 -2.22 -4.55 7.87
C LYS A 145 -2.28 -5.53 9.04
N LEU A 146 -3.41 -6.21 9.19
CA LEU A 146 -3.60 -7.19 10.28
C LEU A 146 -2.58 -8.32 10.20
N TYR A 147 -2.27 -8.83 9.01
CA TYR A 147 -1.21 -9.83 8.82
C TYR A 147 0.16 -9.30 9.24
N GLY A 148 0.50 -8.07 8.87
CA GLY A 148 1.74 -7.43 9.29
C GLY A 148 1.85 -7.31 10.82
N MET A 149 0.76 -6.91 11.47
CA MET A 149 0.69 -6.81 12.94
C MET A 149 0.80 -8.17 13.61
N MET A 150 0.10 -9.21 13.11
CA MET A 150 0.23 -10.58 13.63
C MET A 150 1.67 -11.09 13.57
N GLN A 151 2.39 -10.83 12.48
CA GLN A 151 3.79 -11.21 12.35
C GLN A 151 4.71 -10.48 13.33
N ARG A 152 4.30 -9.30 13.82
CA ARG A 152 4.98 -8.55 14.89
C ARG A 152 4.57 -9.01 16.29
N GLY A 153 3.68 -10.00 16.42
CA GLY A 153 3.27 -10.59 17.69
C GLY A 153 2.03 -9.97 18.33
N TYR A 154 1.29 -9.14 17.61
CA TYR A 154 -0.01 -8.64 18.10
C TYR A 154 -1.00 -9.80 18.19
N PRO A 155 -1.80 -9.90 19.28
CA PRO A 155 -2.78 -10.98 19.50
C PRO A 155 -4.05 -10.74 18.66
N ILE A 156 -3.94 -10.87 17.35
CA ILE A 156 -5.03 -10.64 16.40
C ILE A 156 -5.58 -11.98 15.93
N ASN A 157 -6.88 -12.22 16.13
CA ASN A 157 -7.60 -13.33 15.53
C ASN A 157 -8.25 -12.85 14.21
N LEU A 158 -7.67 -13.23 13.08
CA LEU A 158 -8.31 -12.98 11.80
C LEU A 158 -9.52 -13.92 11.65
N PRO A 159 -10.67 -13.41 11.17
CA PRO A 159 -11.70 -14.31 10.68
C PRO A 159 -11.11 -15.17 9.56
N GLU A 160 -11.54 -16.44 9.45
CA GLU A 160 -11.06 -17.35 8.39
C GLU A 160 -11.03 -16.60 7.06
N THR A 161 -9.81 -16.47 6.50
CA THR A 161 -9.62 -15.69 5.28
C THR A 161 -10.38 -16.30 4.13
N PRO A 162 -11.09 -15.51 3.29
CA PRO A 162 -11.57 -16.02 2.03
C PRO A 162 -10.36 -16.50 1.22
N ASN A 163 -10.30 -17.81 0.98
CA ASN A 163 -9.37 -18.56 0.15
C ASN A 163 -8.29 -17.76 -0.57
N SER A 164 -7.16 -17.55 0.07
CA SER A 164 -5.93 -17.16 -0.60
C SER A 164 -5.09 -18.40 -0.86
N SER A 165 -5.37 -19.07 -1.97
CA SER A 165 -4.67 -20.30 -2.40
C SER A 165 -3.16 -20.10 -2.64
N PHE A 166 -2.65 -18.88 -2.57
CA PHE A 166 -1.23 -18.59 -2.78
C PHE A 166 -0.40 -18.56 -1.48
N LEU A 167 -1.03 -18.45 -0.30
CA LEU A 167 -0.34 -18.50 0.99
C LEU A 167 0.09 -19.92 1.39
N ASN A 168 -0.34 -20.93 0.64
CA ASN A 168 -0.06 -22.35 0.86
C ASN A 168 0.98 -22.95 -0.10
N LYS A 169 1.89 -22.14 -0.65
CA LYS A 169 3.03 -22.63 -1.43
C LYS A 169 4.35 -22.17 -0.87
#